data_1807517f785b62bf219848a29505d91d
#
_entry.id   1807517f785b62bf219848a29505d91d
#
_cell.length_a   1.000
_cell.length_b   1.000
_cell.length_c   1.000
_cell.angle_alpha   90.00
_cell.angle_beta   90.00
_cell.angle_gamma   90.00
#
_symmetry.space_group_name_H-M   'P 1'
#
loop_
_entity.id
_entity.type
_entity.pdbx_description
1 polymer ?
#
loop_
_entity_poly.entity_id
_entity_poly.type
_entity_poly.pdbx_seq_one_letter_code
_entity_poly.pdbx_strand_id
1 'polypeptide(L)'
;MKQPLFSQVSRALTQTVTLASLTVLATIATTNQPSYARGATFYCSKSQGVPVTFARTQDGRKVTIIRWTSNAYFPPPWTAQRRCVEVSKRFQRSNDKGTLKNITTGMLRGEPVVCAGTSQNSRCTDDNLLFTLKRGINPNATLRRLLDRRGLAAGNTLHESASDTININFEDYINNATVESD
;
A
#
# COMPACT_ATOMS: atom_id res chain seq x y z
N MET A 1 -96.34 28.94 4.80
CA MET A 1 -96.58 28.54 6.20
C MET A 1 -95.43 27.74 6.72
N LYS A 2 -94.80 28.23 7.80
CA LYS A 2 -94.02 27.48 8.82
C LYS A 2 -92.78 26.71 8.47
N GLN A 3 -91.66 27.24 8.93
CA GLN A 3 -90.45 26.59 9.39
C GLN A 3 -90.71 25.43 10.40
N PRO A 4 -89.73 24.62 10.84
CA PRO A 4 -88.38 25.02 11.31
C PRO A 4 -87.25 24.05 10.94
N LEU A 5 -86.00 24.54 10.84
CA LEU A 5 -84.88 24.39 11.73
C LEU A 5 -84.65 22.99 12.37
N PHE A 6 -83.60 22.31 11.97
CA PHE A 6 -82.73 21.64 12.95
C PHE A 6 -81.30 21.61 12.44
N SER A 7 -80.52 22.28 13.20
CA SER A 7 -79.04 22.27 13.23
C SER A 7 -78.48 20.88 13.53
N GLN A 8 -77.55 20.39 12.73
CA GLN A 8 -76.64 19.31 13.14
C GLN A 8 -75.25 19.74 12.86
N VAL A 9 -74.57 20.06 13.92
CA VAL A 9 -73.15 20.33 13.97
C VAL A 9 -72.40 19.01 13.85
N SER A 10 -71.85 18.72 12.70
CA SER A 10 -70.88 17.58 12.54
C SER A 10 -69.48 18.07 12.85
N ARG A 11 -68.94 17.64 13.97
CA ARG A 11 -67.53 17.81 14.38
C ARG A 11 -66.66 17.00 13.44
N ALA A 12 -65.93 17.68 12.59
CA ALA A 12 -64.80 17.07 11.86
C ALA A 12 -63.63 16.83 12.84
N LEU A 13 -63.38 15.56 13.15
CA LEU A 13 -62.14 15.17 13.81
C LEU A 13 -61.02 15.23 12.76
N THR A 14 -60.23 16.25 12.85
CA THR A 14 -58.93 16.30 12.15
C THR A 14 -57.96 15.37 12.85
N GLN A 15 -57.79 14.19 12.29
CA GLN A 15 -56.67 13.32 12.67
C GLN A 15 -55.39 13.86 12.03
N THR A 16 -54.55 14.49 12.84
CA THR A 16 -53.16 14.82 12.46
C THR A 16 -52.32 13.55 12.46
N VAL A 17 -52.04 13.05 11.27
CA VAL A 17 -51.05 11.98 11.06
C VAL A 17 -49.66 12.60 11.23
N THR A 18 -49.06 12.43 12.37
CA THR A 18 -47.66 12.75 12.61
C THR A 18 -46.81 11.68 11.92
N LEU A 19 -46.26 12.01 10.75
CA LEU A 19 -45.19 11.24 10.10
C LEU A 19 -43.93 11.37 10.96
N ALA A 20 -43.67 10.36 11.77
CA ALA A 20 -42.40 10.21 12.46
C ALA A 20 -41.34 9.83 11.40
N SER A 21 -40.56 10.82 10.97
CA SER A 21 -39.39 10.59 10.12
C SER A 21 -38.29 9.89 10.95
N LEU A 22 -38.18 8.59 10.80
CA LEU A 22 -37.02 7.81 11.28
C LEU A 22 -35.81 8.15 10.40
N THR A 23 -35.05 9.18 10.79
CA THR A 23 -33.71 9.41 10.25
C THR A 23 -32.81 8.32 10.79
N VAL A 24 -32.56 7.28 9.98
CA VAL A 24 -31.52 6.29 10.22
C VAL A 24 -30.19 7.02 9.97
N LEU A 25 -29.56 7.44 11.05
CA LEU A 25 -28.16 7.86 11.04
C LEU A 25 -27.33 6.60 10.75
N ALA A 26 -27.01 6.36 9.47
CA ALA A 26 -25.99 5.41 9.09
C ALA A 26 -24.64 5.93 9.61
N THR A 27 -24.24 5.49 10.79
CA THR A 27 -22.86 5.66 11.26
C THR A 27 -21.98 4.85 10.34
N ILE A 28 -21.32 5.53 9.40
CA ILE A 28 -20.22 4.95 8.62
C ILE A 28 -19.11 4.69 9.63
N ALA A 29 -19.05 3.47 10.14
CA ALA A 29 -17.89 2.99 10.88
C ALA A 29 -16.73 3.00 9.89
N THR A 30 -15.93 4.06 9.89
CA THR A 30 -14.61 4.06 9.26
C THR A 30 -13.80 3.01 10.01
N THR A 31 -13.74 1.81 9.48
CA THR A 31 -12.82 0.80 9.95
C THR A 31 -11.42 1.36 9.68
N ASN A 32 -10.80 1.93 10.73
CA ASN A 32 -9.38 2.18 10.72
C ASN A 32 -8.69 0.81 10.64
N GLN A 33 -8.51 0.30 9.42
CA GLN A 33 -7.65 -0.85 9.22
C GLN A 33 -6.24 -0.45 9.69
N PRO A 34 -5.67 -1.17 10.66
CA PRO A 34 -4.32 -0.87 11.10
C PRO A 34 -3.38 -1.02 9.90
N SER A 35 -2.65 0.05 9.59
CA SER A 35 -1.62 0.05 8.55
C SER A 35 -0.45 -0.78 9.05
N TYR A 36 -0.40 -2.05 8.70
CA TYR A 36 0.68 -2.96 9.08
C TYR A 36 2.04 -2.52 8.52
N ALA A 37 2.06 -1.79 7.41
CA ALA A 37 3.30 -1.26 6.84
C ALA A 37 3.88 -0.12 7.69
N ARG A 38 3.07 0.73 8.30
CA ARG A 38 3.54 1.90 9.06
C ARG A 38 4.36 1.54 10.30
N GLY A 39 4.11 0.38 10.92
CA GLY A 39 4.84 -0.10 12.10
C GLY A 39 5.78 -1.26 11.81
N ALA A 40 6.04 -1.57 10.54
CA ALA A 40 6.95 -2.63 10.17
C ALA A 40 8.40 -2.27 10.46
N THR A 41 9.21 -3.26 10.80
CA THR A 41 10.67 -3.14 10.94
C THR A 41 11.35 -3.83 9.77
N PHE A 42 12.25 -3.11 9.09
CA PHE A 42 12.98 -3.63 7.94
C PHE A 42 14.40 -4.01 8.32
N TYR A 43 14.83 -5.22 7.97
CA TYR A 43 16.13 -5.75 8.31
C TYR A 43 16.66 -6.73 7.26
N CYS A 44 17.97 -6.90 7.25
CA CYS A 44 18.61 -7.91 6.42
C CYS A 44 18.91 -9.17 7.27
N SER A 45 18.51 -10.32 6.77
CA SER A 45 18.85 -11.62 7.34
C SER A 45 19.09 -12.64 6.23
N LYS A 46 19.42 -13.87 6.56
CA LYS A 46 19.56 -14.95 5.60
C LYS A 46 18.37 -15.88 5.66
N SER A 47 17.92 -16.33 4.48
CA SER A 47 16.99 -17.43 4.32
C SER A 47 17.60 -18.42 3.35
N GLN A 48 17.76 -19.68 3.76
CA GLN A 48 18.42 -20.72 2.97
C GLN A 48 19.81 -20.29 2.43
N GLY A 49 20.61 -19.61 3.25
CA GLY A 49 21.95 -19.14 2.88
C GLY A 49 21.98 -17.85 2.02
N VAL A 50 20.84 -17.40 1.50
CA VAL A 50 20.72 -16.20 0.65
C VAL A 50 20.39 -14.97 1.50
N PRO A 51 21.08 -13.81 1.31
CA PRO A 51 20.70 -12.55 1.96
C PRO A 51 19.31 -12.11 1.50
N VAL A 52 18.45 -11.71 2.45
CA VAL A 52 17.07 -11.30 2.21
C VAL A 52 16.75 -10.04 3.00
N THR A 53 16.17 -9.05 2.34
CA THR A 53 15.51 -7.93 3.00
C THR A 53 14.13 -8.39 3.45
N PHE A 54 13.87 -8.36 4.75
CA PHE A 54 12.60 -8.69 5.37
C PHE A 54 11.91 -7.48 5.92
N ALA A 55 10.58 -7.55 5.98
CA ALA A 55 9.76 -6.73 6.85
C ALA A 55 9.17 -7.61 7.95
N ARG A 56 9.28 -7.16 9.22
CA ARG A 56 8.51 -7.71 10.34
C ARG A 56 7.38 -6.73 10.62
N THR A 57 6.15 -7.19 10.45
CA THR A 57 4.93 -6.41 10.70
C THR A 57 4.64 -6.32 12.20
N GLN A 58 3.73 -5.43 12.61
CA GLN A 58 3.34 -5.27 14.02
C GLN A 58 2.69 -6.53 14.62
N ASP A 59 1.99 -7.30 13.80
CA ASP A 59 1.39 -8.59 14.15
C ASP A 59 2.40 -9.75 14.13
N GLY A 60 3.70 -9.44 13.94
CA GLY A 60 4.79 -10.40 14.01
C GLY A 60 5.08 -11.18 12.73
N ARG A 61 4.30 -10.96 11.65
CA ARG A 61 4.55 -11.64 10.36
C ARG A 61 5.90 -11.26 9.79
N LYS A 62 6.60 -12.25 9.25
CA LYS A 62 7.88 -12.08 8.55
C LYS A 62 7.63 -12.14 7.04
N VAL A 63 7.75 -11.01 6.39
CA VAL A 63 7.49 -10.84 4.95
C VAL A 63 8.79 -10.70 4.19
N THR A 64 9.00 -11.52 3.17
CA THR A 64 10.14 -11.38 2.25
C THR A 64 9.89 -10.22 1.30
N ILE A 65 10.79 -9.24 1.30
CA ILE A 65 10.74 -8.08 0.38
C ILE A 65 11.64 -8.32 -0.83
N ILE A 66 12.92 -8.62 -0.62
CA ILE A 66 13.90 -8.82 -1.70
C ILE A 66 14.86 -9.96 -1.34
N ARG A 67 15.03 -10.93 -2.24
CA ARG A 67 16.08 -11.95 -2.18
C ARG A 67 17.26 -11.52 -3.04
N TRP A 68 18.46 -11.45 -2.45
CA TRP A 68 19.67 -10.96 -3.10
C TRP A 68 20.52 -12.15 -3.59
N THR A 69 20.23 -12.64 -4.78
CA THR A 69 20.81 -13.90 -5.30
C THR A 69 22.10 -13.72 -6.10
N SER A 70 22.49 -12.50 -6.47
CA SER A 70 23.64 -12.28 -7.35
C SER A 70 24.64 -11.29 -6.76
N ASN A 71 25.93 -11.62 -6.90
CA ASN A 71 27.06 -10.71 -6.63
C ASN A 71 27.60 -10.05 -7.92
N ALA A 72 27.12 -10.48 -9.09
CA ALA A 72 27.75 -10.15 -10.37
C ALA A 72 27.34 -8.82 -10.99
N TYR A 73 26.35 -8.13 -10.43
CA TYR A 73 25.77 -6.94 -11.09
C TYR A 73 26.47 -5.64 -10.78
N PHE A 74 27.17 -5.58 -9.68
CA PHE A 74 27.86 -4.36 -9.23
C PHE A 74 29.30 -4.70 -8.82
N PRO A 75 30.25 -3.79 -9.09
CA PRO A 75 31.63 -4.01 -8.68
C PRO A 75 31.75 -4.02 -7.14
N PRO A 76 32.82 -4.60 -6.61
CA PRO A 76 33.14 -4.49 -5.20
C PRO A 76 33.08 -3.01 -4.75
N PRO A 77 32.60 -2.74 -3.53
CA PRO A 77 32.25 -3.69 -2.47
C PRO A 77 30.76 -4.11 -2.42
N TRP A 78 29.98 -3.94 -3.47
CA TRP A 78 28.52 -4.13 -3.51
C TRP A 78 28.09 -5.59 -3.65
N THR A 79 28.50 -6.43 -2.71
CA THR A 79 28.05 -7.82 -2.62
C THR A 79 26.54 -7.91 -2.34
N ALA A 80 25.92 -9.07 -2.57
CA ALA A 80 24.53 -9.34 -2.21
C ALA A 80 24.25 -9.03 -0.73
N GLN A 81 25.16 -9.44 0.17
CA GLN A 81 25.05 -9.16 1.61
C GLN A 81 25.08 -7.66 1.91
N ARG A 82 26.01 -6.90 1.33
CA ARG A 82 26.09 -5.45 1.55
C ARG A 82 24.87 -4.72 1.02
N ARG A 83 24.40 -5.08 -0.17
CA ARG A 83 23.17 -4.50 -0.74
C ARG A 83 21.95 -4.79 0.15
N CYS A 84 21.81 -6.02 0.64
CA CYS A 84 20.76 -6.38 1.57
C CYS A 84 20.75 -5.45 2.80
N VAL A 85 21.90 -5.24 3.45
CA VAL A 85 22.00 -4.40 4.64
C VAL A 85 21.65 -2.93 4.32
N GLU A 86 22.26 -2.38 3.26
CA GLU A 86 22.06 -0.96 2.90
C GLU A 86 20.63 -0.67 2.45
N VAL A 87 20.04 -1.57 1.66
CA VAL A 87 18.67 -1.41 1.19
C VAL A 87 17.67 -1.56 2.34
N SER A 88 17.87 -2.52 3.23
CA SER A 88 17.01 -2.66 4.43
C SER A 88 17.03 -1.40 5.29
N LYS A 89 18.19 -0.76 5.48
CA LYS A 89 18.29 0.54 6.19
C LYS A 89 17.52 1.65 5.48
N ARG A 90 17.54 1.69 4.14
CA ARG A 90 16.80 2.69 3.37
C ARG A 90 15.29 2.47 3.45
N PHE A 91 14.83 1.22 3.40
CA PHE A 91 13.42 0.88 3.66
C PHE A 91 13.00 1.35 5.06
N GLN A 92 13.81 1.03 6.09
CA GLN A 92 13.53 1.45 7.46
C GLN A 92 13.43 2.97 7.56
N ARG A 93 14.41 3.71 7.02
CA ARG A 93 14.42 5.17 7.04
C ARG A 93 13.19 5.77 6.35
N SER A 94 12.79 5.22 5.19
CA SER A 94 11.62 5.69 4.46
C SER A 94 10.32 5.38 5.21
N ASN A 95 10.27 4.25 5.90
CA ASN A 95 9.16 3.88 6.77
C ASN A 95 9.03 4.82 7.97
N ASP A 96 10.14 5.08 8.67
CA ASP A 96 10.19 5.99 9.84
C ASP A 96 9.77 7.42 9.47
N LYS A 97 10.13 7.86 8.26
CA LYS A 97 9.71 9.16 7.71
C LYS A 97 8.26 9.18 7.21
N GLY A 98 7.57 8.04 7.19
CA GLY A 98 6.22 7.92 6.62
C GLY A 98 6.15 8.10 5.10
N THR A 99 7.28 7.97 4.39
CA THR A 99 7.37 8.14 2.93
C THR A 99 7.27 6.82 2.16
N LEU A 100 7.26 5.67 2.84
CA LEU A 100 7.16 4.35 2.23
C LEU A 100 5.69 3.93 2.02
N LYS A 101 4.91 4.77 1.37
CA LYS A 101 3.51 4.45 1.02
C LYS A 101 3.41 3.75 -0.33
N ASN A 102 4.29 4.15 -1.25
CA ASN A 102 4.37 3.59 -2.60
C ASN A 102 5.82 3.26 -2.92
N ILE A 103 6.01 2.26 -3.77
CA ILE A 103 7.29 1.97 -4.41
C ILE A 103 7.12 2.26 -5.90
N THR A 104 8.02 3.06 -6.43
CA THR A 104 8.04 3.45 -7.84
C THR A 104 9.41 3.21 -8.47
N THR A 105 9.43 3.15 -9.78
CA THR A 105 10.67 3.09 -10.57
C THR A 105 10.93 4.44 -11.23
N GLY A 106 12.17 4.71 -11.57
CA GLY A 106 12.58 5.92 -12.25
C GLY A 106 14.00 5.87 -12.76
N MET A 107 14.45 7.01 -13.27
CA MET A 107 15.85 7.25 -13.62
C MET A 107 16.42 8.32 -12.70
N LEU A 108 17.59 8.05 -12.13
CA LEU A 108 18.33 9.01 -11.31
C LEU A 108 19.79 9.01 -11.76
N ARG A 109 20.28 10.17 -12.22
CA ARG A 109 21.65 10.31 -12.76
C ARG A 109 21.98 9.31 -13.89
N GLY A 110 20.99 9.00 -14.74
CA GLY A 110 21.14 8.03 -15.84
C GLY A 110 21.10 6.55 -15.41
N GLU A 111 20.84 6.27 -14.13
CA GLU A 111 20.71 4.90 -13.62
C GLU A 111 19.24 4.57 -13.38
N PRO A 112 18.79 3.36 -13.72
CA PRO A 112 17.47 2.89 -13.35
C PRO A 112 17.42 2.61 -11.85
N VAL A 113 16.39 3.14 -11.18
CA VAL A 113 16.27 3.10 -9.72
C VAL A 113 14.89 2.68 -9.25
N VAL A 114 14.83 2.25 -8.00
CA VAL A 114 13.60 2.02 -7.23
C VAL A 114 13.60 2.96 -6.04
N CYS A 115 12.48 3.63 -5.84
CA CYS A 115 12.33 4.71 -4.85
C CYS A 115 11.07 4.53 -4.02
N ALA A 116 11.10 5.05 -2.79
CA ALA A 116 9.92 5.21 -1.97
C ALA A 116 9.16 6.48 -2.37
N GLY A 117 7.85 6.50 -2.18
CA GLY A 117 7.04 7.68 -2.43
C GLY A 117 5.83 7.79 -1.51
N THR A 118 5.38 9.01 -1.27
CA THR A 118 4.15 9.30 -0.52
C THR A 118 2.89 9.17 -1.38
N SER A 119 3.06 9.22 -2.70
CA SER A 119 1.99 9.10 -3.70
C SER A 119 2.46 8.31 -4.92
N GLN A 120 1.52 7.95 -5.77
CA GLN A 120 1.79 7.23 -7.02
C GLN A 120 2.64 8.03 -8.02
N ASN A 121 2.61 9.36 -7.94
CA ASN A 121 3.34 10.25 -8.84
C ASN A 121 4.67 10.76 -8.25
N SER A 122 5.17 10.14 -7.18
CA SER A 122 6.43 10.52 -6.54
C SER A 122 7.59 10.29 -7.50
N ARG A 123 8.42 11.32 -7.69
CA ARG A 123 9.65 11.22 -8.49
C ARG A 123 10.79 10.64 -7.65
N CYS A 124 11.72 9.94 -8.30
CA CYS A 124 12.94 9.48 -7.67
C CYS A 124 13.92 10.63 -7.43
N THR A 125 14.43 10.70 -6.22
CA THR A 125 15.46 11.63 -5.75
C THR A 125 16.47 10.88 -4.88
N ASP A 126 17.57 11.50 -4.50
CA ASP A 126 18.55 10.89 -3.59
C ASP A 126 17.95 10.57 -2.21
N ASP A 127 17.00 11.40 -1.74
CA ASP A 127 16.40 11.27 -0.41
C ASP A 127 15.44 10.08 -0.29
N ASN A 128 14.80 9.72 -1.39
CA ASN A 128 13.82 8.63 -1.40
C ASN A 128 14.32 7.37 -2.14
N LEU A 129 15.58 7.36 -2.57
CA LEU A 129 16.21 6.23 -3.24
C LEU A 129 16.25 5.00 -2.33
N LEU A 130 15.64 3.90 -2.77
CA LEU A 130 15.77 2.59 -2.12
C LEU A 130 16.99 1.85 -2.65
N PHE A 131 17.05 1.62 -3.96
CA PHE A 131 18.21 0.96 -4.59
C PHE A 131 18.29 1.22 -6.09
N THR A 132 19.51 1.04 -6.63
CA THR A 132 19.82 1.13 -8.06
C THR A 132 19.70 -0.24 -8.69
N LEU A 133 19.16 -0.29 -9.89
CA LEU A 133 19.06 -1.49 -10.71
C LEU A 133 20.26 -1.57 -11.68
N LYS A 134 20.47 -2.74 -12.29
CA LYS A 134 21.49 -2.90 -13.32
C LYS A 134 21.15 -2.04 -14.54
N ARG A 135 22.16 -1.40 -15.14
CA ARG A 135 21.99 -0.67 -16.41
C ARG A 135 21.48 -1.58 -17.52
N GLY A 136 20.66 -1.04 -18.40
CA GLY A 136 20.15 -1.74 -19.57
C GLY A 136 19.03 -2.75 -19.29
N ILE A 137 18.55 -2.84 -18.05
CA ILE A 137 17.37 -3.66 -17.73
C ILE A 137 16.10 -2.80 -17.68
N ASN A 138 14.96 -3.40 -17.96
CA ASN A 138 13.67 -2.76 -17.76
C ASN A 138 13.38 -2.67 -16.24
N PRO A 139 13.32 -1.45 -15.66
CA PRO A 139 13.14 -1.29 -14.23
C PRO A 139 11.80 -1.83 -13.74
N ASN A 140 10.76 -1.67 -14.55
CA ASN A 140 9.41 -2.11 -14.22
C ASN A 140 9.33 -3.65 -14.16
N ALA A 141 9.87 -4.33 -15.19
CA ALA A 141 9.90 -5.79 -15.21
C ALA A 141 10.73 -6.34 -14.03
N THR A 142 11.80 -5.65 -13.68
CA THR A 142 12.67 -6.05 -12.56
C THR A 142 11.97 -5.85 -11.21
N LEU A 143 11.30 -4.71 -10.99
CA LEU A 143 10.56 -4.47 -9.76
C LEU A 143 9.47 -5.53 -9.57
N ARG A 144 8.74 -5.89 -10.64
CA ARG A 144 7.74 -6.98 -10.61
C ARG A 144 8.33 -8.33 -10.17
N ARG A 145 9.56 -8.64 -10.58
CA ARG A 145 10.24 -9.89 -10.21
C ARG A 145 10.79 -9.89 -8.79
N LEU A 146 11.18 -8.71 -8.31
CA LEU A 146 11.77 -8.55 -6.97
C LEU A 146 10.73 -8.58 -5.87
N LEU A 147 9.58 -7.96 -6.12
CA LEU A 147 8.42 -8.02 -5.25
C LEU A 147 7.63 -9.26 -5.64
N ASP A 148 7.75 -10.29 -4.85
CA ASP A 148 7.26 -11.65 -5.10
C ASP A 148 5.93 -11.71 -5.88
N ARG A 149 5.86 -12.65 -6.84
CA ARG A 149 4.69 -12.90 -7.70
C ARG A 149 3.38 -13.10 -6.92
N ARG A 150 3.43 -13.54 -5.69
CA ARG A 150 2.26 -13.84 -4.85
C ARG A 150 1.63 -12.60 -4.25
N GLY A 151 2.41 -11.60 -3.87
CA GLY A 151 1.91 -10.30 -3.43
C GLY A 151 1.23 -9.51 -4.57
N LEU A 152 1.64 -9.75 -5.82
CA LEU A 152 1.01 -9.16 -7.01
C LEU A 152 -0.27 -9.90 -7.43
N ALA A 153 -0.39 -11.20 -7.12
CA ALA A 153 -1.57 -12.00 -7.46
C ALA A 153 -2.79 -11.68 -6.57
N ALA A 154 -2.59 -11.04 -5.43
CA ALA A 154 -3.66 -10.73 -4.47
C ALA A 154 -4.45 -9.44 -4.81
N GLY A 155 -4.43 -8.96 -6.06
CA GLY A 155 -5.38 -7.94 -6.52
C GLY A 155 -4.83 -6.63 -7.07
N ASN A 156 -3.51 -6.45 -7.21
CA ASN A 156 -2.99 -5.34 -7.98
C ASN A 156 -3.07 -5.66 -9.47
N THR A 157 -4.22 -5.40 -10.08
CA THR A 157 -4.37 -5.35 -11.54
C THR A 157 -3.38 -4.31 -12.07
N LEU A 158 -2.36 -4.81 -12.74
CA LEU A 158 -1.44 -3.98 -13.49
C LEU A 158 -2.19 -3.42 -14.68
N HIS A 159 -2.62 -2.17 -14.58
CA HIS A 159 -3.13 -1.45 -15.73
C HIS A 159 -1.96 -1.30 -16.72
N GLU A 160 -2.13 -1.91 -17.88
CA GLU A 160 -1.25 -1.79 -19.06
C GLU A 160 -1.47 -0.43 -19.73
N SER A 161 -1.57 0.63 -18.93
CA SER A 161 -1.57 1.98 -19.44
C SER A 161 -0.12 2.42 -19.66
N ALA A 162 0.12 3.05 -20.79
CA ALA A 162 1.39 3.41 -21.39
C ALA A 162 2.23 4.43 -20.61
N SER A 163 2.26 4.40 -19.30
CA SER A 163 3.23 5.15 -18.49
C SER A 163 4.36 4.21 -18.10
N ASP A 164 5.58 4.57 -18.48
CA ASP A 164 6.82 3.84 -18.22
C ASP A 164 7.18 3.67 -16.73
N THR A 165 6.28 4.03 -15.83
CA THR A 165 6.52 4.01 -14.37
C THR A 165 5.52 3.10 -13.68
N ILE A 166 6.02 2.09 -12.96
CA ILE A 166 5.21 1.25 -12.07
C ILE A 166 5.16 1.90 -10.70
N ASN A 167 3.94 1.96 -10.16
CA ASN A 167 3.69 2.32 -8.78
C ASN A 167 3.00 1.16 -8.06
N ILE A 168 3.56 0.77 -6.93
CA ILE A 168 3.02 -0.28 -6.08
C ILE A 168 2.65 0.34 -4.75
N ASN A 169 1.37 0.23 -4.36
CA ASN A 169 0.96 0.54 -3.00
C ASN A 169 1.66 -0.45 -2.07
N PHE A 170 2.60 0.05 -1.28
CA PHE A 170 3.45 -0.80 -0.46
C PHE A 170 2.72 -1.34 0.77
N GLU A 171 1.73 -0.61 1.27
CA GLU A 171 0.87 -1.07 2.35
C GLU A 171 0.04 -2.27 1.92
N ASP A 172 -0.62 -2.18 0.77
CA ASP A 172 -1.38 -3.28 0.19
C ASP A 172 -0.48 -4.48 -0.09
N TYR A 173 0.74 -4.23 -0.59
CA TYR A 173 1.73 -5.28 -0.81
C TYR A 173 2.08 -6.03 0.48
N ILE A 174 2.41 -5.33 1.57
CA ILE A 174 2.75 -5.94 2.86
C ILE A 174 1.57 -6.71 3.46
N ASN A 175 0.36 -6.16 3.34
CA ASN A 175 -0.86 -6.78 3.89
C ASN A 175 -1.19 -8.10 3.20
N ASN A 176 -0.94 -8.19 1.89
CA ASN A 176 -1.26 -9.36 1.07
C ASN A 176 -0.07 -10.30 0.80
N ALA A 177 1.14 -9.92 1.24
CA ALA A 177 2.34 -10.72 1.03
C ALA A 177 2.29 -12.04 1.81
N THR A 178 2.85 -13.09 1.20
CA THR A 178 3.03 -14.38 1.86
C THR A 178 4.03 -14.28 2.99
N VAL A 179 3.67 -14.87 4.12
CA VAL A 179 4.53 -15.01 5.29
C VAL A 179 5.56 -16.10 5.02
N GLU A 180 6.82 -15.84 5.33
CA GLU A 180 7.85 -16.89 5.35
C GLU A 180 7.67 -17.72 6.62
N SER A 181 7.38 -19.01 6.47
CA SER A 181 7.44 -19.98 7.58
C SER A 181 8.90 -20.19 7.97
N ASP A 182 9.19 -20.09 9.25
CA ASP A 182 10.51 -20.37 9.84
C ASP A 182 10.93 -21.82 9.62
#